data_119a0026e5a271c7cecc2bcdabce15cf
#
_entry.id   119a0026e5a271c7cecc2bcdabce15cf
#
_cell.length_a   1.000
_cell.length_b   1.000
_cell.length_c   1.000
_cell.angle_alpha   90.00
_cell.angle_beta   90.00
_cell.angle_gamma   90.00
#
_symmetry.space_group_name_H-M   'P 1'
#
loop_
_entity.id
_entity.type
_entity.pdbx_description
1 polymer ?
#
loop_
_entity_poly.entity_id
_entity_poly.type
_entity_poly.pdbx_seq_one_letter_code
_entity_poly.pdbx_strand_id
1 'polypeptide(L)'
;MAACARRSGVLKWLRAAGCVTLLLMAAISLPAQDDAELPLGAARSEYEIKSAILYNFTKFVQWPGRALGETGVPAVVGVLGDDGLVPVLEAALRNKTVYGHPIVVRRLYSSAGAKSCAVLFVGVSDRSEIFRIVRSVGASPVLTIGQCVQFTRLGGVSALIREGGRYQFQINREAAERAGLKVSSKLLRLATVVRADPERARN
;
A
#
# COMPACT_ATOMS: atom_id res chain seq x y z
N MET A 1 92.67 -10.32 5.26
CA MET A 1 92.82 -11.63 5.94
C MET A 1 91.47 -12.27 6.04
N ALA A 2 91.36 -13.37 5.36
CA ALA A 2 90.67 -14.62 5.70
C ALA A 2 89.11 -14.50 5.88
N ALA A 3 88.46 -14.98 4.91
CA ALA A 3 87.99 -16.36 4.61
C ALA A 3 86.95 -16.84 5.57
N CYS A 4 85.85 -17.31 5.17
CA CYS A 4 85.54 -18.64 4.64
C CYS A 4 84.01 -18.83 4.57
N ALA A 5 83.57 -19.22 3.44
CA ALA A 5 82.53 -20.16 3.07
C ALA A 5 81.68 -20.80 4.15
N ARG A 6 80.36 -20.83 3.93
CA ARG A 6 79.67 -22.14 3.79
C ARG A 6 78.34 -22.01 3.04
N ARG A 7 78.34 -22.62 1.92
CA ARG A 7 77.18 -22.98 1.10
C ARG A 7 76.33 -24.05 1.79
N SER A 8 75.11 -24.10 1.38
CA SER A 8 74.19 -25.23 1.39
C SER A 8 73.06 -25.17 2.44
N GLY A 9 71.86 -24.99 1.94
CA GLY A 9 70.67 -25.16 2.71
C GLY A 9 69.36 -24.63 2.11
N VAL A 10 69.44 -23.94 0.98
CA VAL A 10 68.24 -23.25 0.41
C VAL A 10 67.46 -24.06 -0.64
N LEU A 11 67.98 -25.27 -0.98
CA LEU A 11 67.43 -26.01 -2.17
C LEU A 11 66.51 -27.19 -1.76
N LYS A 12 66.17 -27.35 -0.50
CA LYS A 12 65.23 -28.43 -0.09
C LYS A 12 63.84 -28.01 0.34
N TRP A 13 63.56 -26.69 0.42
CA TRP A 13 62.27 -26.19 0.82
C TRP A 13 61.33 -25.82 -0.37
N LEU A 14 61.79 -25.86 -1.60
CA LEU A 14 61.04 -25.49 -2.79
C LEU A 14 60.23 -26.64 -3.44
N ARG A 15 60.28 -27.85 -2.88
CA ARG A 15 59.48 -28.98 -3.40
C ARG A 15 58.31 -29.41 -2.56
N ALA A 16 58.08 -28.82 -1.38
CA ALA A 16 56.93 -29.14 -0.54
C ALA A 16 55.80 -28.11 -0.61
N ALA A 17 56.01 -26.94 -1.23
CA ALA A 17 55.01 -25.89 -1.33
C ALA A 17 54.13 -25.97 -2.62
N GLY A 18 54.43 -26.91 -3.54
CA GLY A 18 53.71 -27.02 -4.82
C GLY A 18 52.49 -27.93 -4.81
N CYS A 19 52.23 -28.68 -3.75
CA CYS A 19 51.12 -29.68 -3.74
C CYS A 19 49.93 -29.31 -2.86
N VAL A 20 49.98 -28.21 -2.10
CA VAL A 20 48.88 -27.78 -1.21
C VAL A 20 48.03 -26.69 -1.85
N THR A 21 48.51 -26.01 -2.86
CA THR A 21 47.78 -24.94 -3.56
C THR A 21 46.86 -25.41 -4.69
N LEU A 22 46.88 -26.70 -5.06
CA LEU A 22 46.03 -27.24 -6.14
C LEU A 22 44.76 -27.91 -5.70
N LEU A 23 44.46 -27.95 -4.39
CA LEU A 23 43.29 -28.61 -3.82
C LEU A 23 42.25 -27.65 -3.21
N LEU A 24 42.43 -26.33 -3.37
CA LEU A 24 41.50 -25.33 -2.82
C LEU A 24 40.71 -24.55 -3.89
N MET A 25 40.74 -24.98 -5.15
CA MET A 25 40.00 -24.35 -6.25
C MET A 25 38.80 -25.18 -6.75
N ALA A 26 38.36 -26.18 -5.98
CA ALA A 26 37.17 -26.93 -6.35
C ALA A 26 36.15 -26.77 -5.25
N ALA A 27 35.09 -26.04 -5.53
CA ALA A 27 33.83 -25.91 -4.82
C ALA A 27 33.51 -24.53 -4.21
N ILE A 28 33.48 -23.50 -5.06
CA ILE A 28 32.49 -22.43 -4.88
C ILE A 28 31.61 -22.44 -6.12
N SER A 29 30.83 -23.50 -6.27
CA SER A 29 29.58 -23.43 -7.02
C SER A 29 28.59 -22.78 -6.08
N LEU A 30 28.45 -21.45 -6.17
CA LEU A 30 27.26 -20.81 -5.66
C LEU A 30 26.10 -21.35 -6.49
N PRO A 31 25.09 -21.96 -5.88
CA PRO A 31 23.82 -22.17 -6.57
C PRO A 31 23.29 -20.76 -6.90
N ALA A 32 23.03 -20.53 -8.19
CA ALA A 32 22.18 -19.45 -8.61
C ALA A 32 20.81 -19.65 -7.92
N GLN A 33 20.55 -18.89 -6.88
CA GLN A 33 19.21 -18.75 -6.33
C GLN A 33 18.47 -17.74 -7.23
N ASP A 34 18.01 -18.26 -8.37
CA ASP A 34 16.89 -17.68 -9.11
C ASP A 34 15.59 -18.07 -8.38
N ASP A 35 15.43 -17.56 -7.19
CA ASP A 35 14.14 -17.52 -6.53
C ASP A 35 13.69 -16.06 -6.50
N ALA A 36 13.04 -15.65 -7.59
CA ALA A 36 12.18 -14.48 -7.61
C ALA A 36 10.93 -14.77 -6.75
N GLU A 37 11.13 -15.17 -5.51
CA GLU A 37 10.12 -15.00 -4.48
C GLU A 37 10.01 -13.51 -4.20
N LEU A 38 8.97 -12.90 -4.76
CA LEU A 38 8.48 -11.61 -4.28
C LEU A 38 8.32 -11.77 -2.76
N PRO A 39 9.12 -11.05 -1.94
CA PRO A 39 9.16 -11.34 -0.52
C PRO A 39 7.77 -11.04 0.06
N LEU A 40 7.13 -12.06 0.63
CA LEU A 40 5.91 -11.89 1.45
C LEU A 40 6.04 -10.70 2.42
N GLY A 41 7.26 -10.36 2.84
CA GLY A 41 7.59 -9.20 3.65
C GLY A 41 7.32 -7.86 2.97
N ALA A 42 7.55 -7.73 1.65
CA ALA A 42 7.30 -6.48 0.94
C ALA A 42 5.80 -6.23 0.72
N ALA A 43 5.03 -7.28 0.41
CA ALA A 43 3.57 -7.19 0.28
C ALA A 43 2.90 -6.86 1.62
N ARG A 44 3.39 -7.45 2.72
CA ARG A 44 2.90 -7.18 4.07
C ARG A 44 3.17 -5.73 4.48
N SER A 45 4.37 -5.24 4.21
CA SER A 45 4.73 -3.84 4.44
C SER A 45 3.86 -2.87 3.62
N GLU A 46 3.51 -3.23 2.38
CA GLU A 46 2.61 -2.40 1.55
C GLU A 46 1.22 -2.29 2.15
N TYR A 47 0.62 -3.39 2.60
CA TYR A 47 -0.69 -3.38 3.24
C TYR A 47 -0.68 -2.67 4.60
N GLU A 48 0.40 -2.77 5.36
CA GLU A 48 0.58 -2.01 6.59
C GLU A 48 0.60 -0.51 6.34
N ILE A 49 1.33 -0.06 5.32
CA ILE A 49 1.37 1.35 4.91
C ILE A 49 -0.01 1.81 4.43
N LYS A 50 -0.69 1.04 3.56
CA LYS A 50 -2.05 1.33 3.12
C LYS A 50 -3.01 1.46 4.31
N SER A 51 -2.93 0.54 5.27
CA SER A 51 -3.78 0.55 6.47
C SER A 51 -3.56 1.79 7.33
N ALA A 52 -2.30 2.18 7.54
CA ALA A 52 -1.96 3.40 8.27
C ALA A 52 -2.49 4.66 7.56
N ILE A 53 -2.37 4.72 6.25
CA ILE A 53 -2.88 5.82 5.43
C ILE A 53 -4.41 5.89 5.51
N LEU A 54 -5.11 4.77 5.31
CA LEU A 54 -6.58 4.69 5.41
C LEU A 54 -7.06 5.19 6.76
N TYR A 55 -6.43 4.76 7.86
CA TYR A 55 -6.77 5.26 9.19
C TYR A 55 -6.54 6.77 9.33
N ASN A 56 -5.42 7.28 8.83
CA ASN A 56 -5.14 8.72 8.91
C ASN A 56 -6.15 9.54 8.11
N PHE A 57 -6.62 9.05 6.97
CA PHE A 57 -7.68 9.72 6.22
C PHE A 57 -8.94 9.93 7.06
N THR A 58 -9.33 8.95 7.87
CA THR A 58 -10.52 9.08 8.74
C THR A 58 -10.40 10.23 9.75
N LYS A 59 -9.18 10.62 10.14
CA LYS A 59 -8.94 11.71 11.08
C LYS A 59 -9.02 13.11 10.43
N PHE A 60 -8.87 13.17 9.11
CA PHE A 60 -8.81 14.43 8.36
C PHE A 60 -10.06 14.68 7.49
N VAL A 61 -11.04 13.80 7.57
CA VAL A 61 -12.33 13.94 6.90
C VAL A 61 -13.42 14.00 7.96
N GLN A 62 -14.34 14.94 7.82
CA GLN A 62 -15.53 15.05 8.68
C GLN A 62 -16.76 14.61 7.90
N TRP A 63 -17.55 13.74 8.52
CA TRP A 63 -18.82 13.29 7.99
C TRP A 63 -19.96 14.26 8.36
N PRO A 64 -20.99 14.41 7.52
CA PRO A 64 -22.12 15.29 7.82
C PRO A 64 -22.99 14.71 8.95
N GLY A 65 -23.35 15.55 9.91
CA GLY A 65 -24.35 15.26 10.92
C GLY A 65 -24.23 13.85 11.54
N ARG A 66 -25.31 13.07 11.41
CA ARG A 66 -25.40 11.69 11.91
C ARG A 66 -25.01 10.61 10.88
N ALA A 67 -24.20 10.94 9.88
CA ALA A 67 -23.83 9.99 8.82
C ALA A 67 -23.12 8.74 9.35
N LEU A 68 -22.43 8.83 10.50
CA LEU A 68 -21.82 7.69 11.17
C LEU A 68 -22.77 6.96 12.14
N GLY A 69 -24.02 7.44 12.29
CA GLY A 69 -24.98 6.93 13.25
C GLY A 69 -24.88 7.60 14.61
N GLU A 70 -25.46 6.97 15.61
CA GLU A 70 -25.35 7.38 17.02
C GLU A 70 -23.98 6.96 17.57
N THR A 71 -23.48 7.70 18.57
CA THR A 71 -22.18 7.38 19.20
C THR A 71 -22.16 5.93 19.70
N GLY A 72 -21.10 5.21 19.37
CA GLY A 72 -20.95 3.80 19.70
C GLY A 72 -21.37 2.83 18.58
N VAL A 73 -22.15 3.27 17.59
CA VAL A 73 -22.39 2.46 16.39
C VAL A 73 -21.09 2.31 15.59
N PRO A 74 -20.72 1.11 15.14
CA PRO A 74 -19.47 0.92 14.42
C PRO A 74 -19.42 1.68 13.09
N ALA A 75 -18.32 2.40 12.86
CA ALA A 75 -17.99 2.95 11.55
C ALA A 75 -17.39 1.83 10.67
N VAL A 76 -18.07 1.49 9.59
CA VAL A 76 -17.68 0.39 8.72
C VAL A 76 -16.65 0.88 7.70
N VAL A 77 -15.51 0.20 7.63
CA VAL A 77 -14.51 0.33 6.55
C VAL A 77 -14.68 -0.86 5.61
N GLY A 78 -15.29 -0.62 4.46
CA GLY A 78 -15.48 -1.64 3.42
C GLY A 78 -14.23 -1.77 2.55
N VAL A 79 -13.86 -2.99 2.18
CA VAL A 79 -12.81 -3.29 1.21
C VAL A 79 -13.42 -4.10 0.07
N LEU A 80 -13.28 -3.61 -1.16
CA LEU A 80 -13.78 -4.24 -2.36
C LEU A 80 -12.64 -4.43 -3.36
N GLY A 81 -12.39 -5.67 -3.77
CA GLY A 81 -11.40 -6.00 -4.80
C GLY A 81 -9.93 -6.02 -4.34
N ASP A 82 -9.66 -6.06 -3.03
CA ASP A 82 -8.31 -6.28 -2.47
C ASP A 82 -8.40 -7.11 -1.19
N ASP A 83 -8.59 -8.41 -1.37
CA ASP A 83 -8.82 -9.34 -0.26
C ASP A 83 -7.61 -9.45 0.69
N GLY A 84 -6.39 -9.28 0.17
CA GLY A 84 -5.17 -9.34 0.96
C GLY A 84 -5.04 -8.18 1.97
N LEU A 85 -5.68 -7.04 1.67
CA LEU A 85 -5.68 -5.89 2.58
C LEU A 85 -6.54 -6.15 3.84
N VAL A 86 -7.61 -6.93 3.74
CA VAL A 86 -8.61 -7.11 4.82
C VAL A 86 -7.97 -7.53 6.14
N PRO A 87 -7.23 -8.66 6.25
CA PRO A 87 -6.68 -9.11 7.52
C PRO A 87 -5.68 -8.13 8.12
N VAL A 88 -4.89 -7.44 7.29
CA VAL A 88 -3.90 -6.46 7.75
C VAL A 88 -4.61 -5.21 8.27
N LEU A 89 -5.66 -4.77 7.56
CA LEU A 89 -6.46 -3.62 7.96
C LEU A 89 -7.25 -3.89 9.25
N GLU A 90 -7.82 -5.08 9.41
CA GLU A 90 -8.47 -5.52 10.65
C GLU A 90 -7.51 -5.48 11.84
N ALA A 91 -6.29 -6.01 11.67
CA ALA A 91 -5.27 -5.98 12.71
C ALA A 91 -4.85 -4.53 13.05
N ALA A 92 -4.66 -3.69 12.05
CA ALA A 92 -4.22 -2.30 12.21
C ALA A 92 -5.28 -1.40 12.85
N LEU A 93 -6.58 -1.68 12.59
CA LEU A 93 -7.70 -0.89 13.09
C LEU A 93 -8.35 -1.45 14.36
N ARG A 94 -7.88 -2.57 14.87
CA ARG A 94 -8.36 -3.15 16.12
C ARG A 94 -8.25 -2.12 17.24
N ASN A 95 -9.34 -1.94 17.99
CA ASN A 95 -9.44 -0.97 19.09
C ASN A 95 -9.21 0.50 18.66
N LYS A 96 -9.31 0.82 17.38
CA LYS A 96 -9.30 2.20 16.90
C LYS A 96 -10.71 2.73 16.77
N THR A 97 -10.81 4.04 16.91
CA THR A 97 -12.08 4.76 16.75
C THR A 97 -11.94 5.92 15.79
N VAL A 98 -13.04 6.34 15.20
CA VAL A 98 -13.19 7.57 14.45
C VAL A 98 -14.41 8.33 14.99
N TYR A 99 -14.19 9.56 15.46
CA TYR A 99 -15.23 10.38 16.10
C TYR A 99 -16.05 9.65 17.18
N GLY A 100 -15.40 8.77 17.98
CA GLY A 100 -16.07 7.99 19.04
C GLY A 100 -16.76 6.70 18.56
N HIS A 101 -16.76 6.42 17.25
CA HIS A 101 -17.28 5.20 16.66
C HIS A 101 -16.19 4.13 16.57
N PRO A 102 -16.40 2.92 17.10
CA PRO A 102 -15.49 1.80 16.86
C PRO A 102 -15.38 1.50 15.37
N ILE A 103 -14.20 1.15 14.90
CA ILE A 103 -14.00 0.81 13.49
C ILE A 103 -14.14 -0.69 13.31
N VAL A 104 -14.93 -1.09 12.30
CA VAL A 104 -15.10 -2.48 11.86
C VAL A 104 -14.73 -2.57 10.38
N VAL A 105 -13.85 -3.50 10.03
CA VAL A 105 -13.50 -3.78 8.63
C VAL A 105 -14.46 -4.83 8.08
N ARG A 106 -14.92 -4.64 6.84
CA ARG A 106 -15.80 -5.57 6.15
C ARG A 106 -15.32 -5.81 4.72
N ARG A 107 -15.12 -7.07 4.37
CA ARG A 107 -14.95 -7.45 2.97
C ARG A 107 -16.26 -7.27 2.22
N LEU A 108 -16.21 -6.66 1.04
CA LEU A 108 -17.34 -6.53 0.14
C LEU A 108 -17.07 -7.32 -1.15
N TYR A 109 -18.05 -8.08 -1.59
CA TYR A 109 -17.99 -8.83 -2.84
C TYR A 109 -18.69 -8.12 -4.00
N SER A 110 -19.42 -7.06 -3.68
CA SER A 110 -20.11 -6.22 -4.64
C SER A 110 -20.35 -4.82 -4.07
N SER A 111 -20.79 -3.89 -4.91
CA SER A 111 -21.13 -2.54 -4.51
C SER A 111 -22.44 -2.42 -3.68
N ALA A 112 -23.19 -3.53 -3.50
CA ALA A 112 -24.48 -3.49 -2.80
C ALA A 112 -24.37 -2.99 -1.35
N GLY A 113 -23.28 -3.33 -0.64
CA GLY A 113 -23.02 -2.88 0.73
C GLY A 113 -22.24 -1.55 0.82
N ALA A 114 -21.90 -0.92 -0.29
CA ALA A 114 -21.00 0.23 -0.30
C ALA A 114 -21.56 1.46 0.43
N LYS A 115 -22.88 1.71 0.35
CA LYS A 115 -23.53 2.86 0.99
C LYS A 115 -23.58 2.79 2.52
N SER A 116 -23.47 1.59 3.08
CA SER A 116 -23.46 1.40 4.54
C SER A 116 -22.06 1.57 5.15
N CYS A 117 -21.04 1.86 4.34
CA CYS A 117 -19.70 2.10 4.80
C CYS A 117 -19.46 3.58 5.11
N ALA A 118 -18.69 3.87 6.16
CA ALA A 118 -18.12 5.20 6.37
C ALA A 118 -16.95 5.46 5.41
N VAL A 119 -16.14 4.41 5.19
CA VAL A 119 -15.02 4.41 4.23
C VAL A 119 -15.17 3.20 3.32
N LEU A 120 -14.95 3.39 2.03
CA LEU A 120 -14.90 2.32 1.04
C LEU A 120 -13.56 2.35 0.31
N PHE A 121 -12.73 1.34 0.54
CA PHE A 121 -11.55 1.11 -0.26
C PHE A 121 -11.89 0.26 -1.48
N VAL A 122 -11.45 0.71 -2.66
CA VAL A 122 -11.71 0.07 -3.95
C VAL A 122 -10.39 -0.34 -4.58
N GLY A 123 -10.09 -1.64 -4.50
CA GLY A 123 -8.88 -2.26 -5.02
C GLY A 123 -8.93 -2.62 -6.50
N VAL A 124 -10.08 -2.46 -7.16
CA VAL A 124 -10.22 -2.75 -8.58
C VAL A 124 -9.63 -1.62 -9.44
N SER A 125 -9.12 -2.00 -10.62
CA SER A 125 -8.52 -1.06 -11.58
C SER A 125 -9.30 -0.97 -12.90
N ASP A 126 -10.28 -1.85 -13.13
CA ASP A 126 -11.14 -1.78 -14.32
C ASP A 126 -12.01 -0.54 -14.28
N ARG A 127 -11.97 0.23 -15.38
CA ARG A 127 -12.65 1.51 -15.49
C ARG A 127 -14.18 1.39 -15.36
N SER A 128 -14.77 0.40 -16.00
CA SER A 128 -16.21 0.21 -16.02
C SER A 128 -16.72 -0.21 -14.65
N GLU A 129 -15.95 -1.05 -13.97
CA GLU A 129 -16.26 -1.48 -12.61
C GLU A 129 -16.13 -0.32 -11.62
N ILE A 130 -15.05 0.46 -11.67
CA ILE A 130 -14.88 1.67 -10.85
C ILE A 130 -16.08 2.61 -11.05
N PHE A 131 -16.47 2.86 -12.30
CA PHE A 131 -17.58 3.73 -12.61
C PHE A 131 -18.90 3.24 -12.01
N ARG A 132 -19.18 1.92 -12.13
CA ARG A 132 -20.37 1.31 -11.51
C ARG A 132 -20.35 1.43 -9.98
N ILE A 133 -19.20 1.20 -9.34
CA ILE A 133 -19.05 1.33 -7.89
C ILE A 133 -19.27 2.77 -7.45
N VAL A 134 -18.60 3.73 -8.08
CA VAL A 134 -18.74 5.16 -7.74
C VAL A 134 -20.17 5.64 -7.93
N ARG A 135 -20.83 5.24 -9.01
CA ARG A 135 -22.25 5.55 -9.24
C ARG A 135 -23.16 4.91 -8.21
N SER A 136 -22.87 3.67 -7.79
CA SER A 136 -23.69 3.00 -6.77
C SER A 136 -23.63 3.69 -5.41
N VAL A 137 -22.48 4.28 -5.07
CA VAL A 137 -22.33 5.10 -3.84
C VAL A 137 -23.06 6.43 -3.99
N GLY A 138 -22.95 7.07 -5.17
CA GLY A 138 -23.63 8.34 -5.47
C GLY A 138 -23.20 9.46 -4.52
N ALA A 139 -24.20 10.18 -3.98
CA ALA A 139 -24.02 11.26 -2.99
C ALA A 139 -24.07 10.78 -1.53
N SER A 140 -23.99 9.46 -1.29
CA SER A 140 -23.94 8.94 0.08
C SER A 140 -22.67 9.42 0.79
N PRO A 141 -22.71 9.65 2.12
CA PRO A 141 -21.59 10.18 2.90
C PRO A 141 -20.51 9.12 3.13
N VAL A 142 -19.97 8.57 2.06
CA VAL A 142 -18.95 7.52 2.06
C VAL A 142 -17.64 8.10 1.55
N LEU A 143 -16.58 7.99 2.32
CA LEU A 143 -15.24 8.31 1.88
C LEU A 143 -14.72 7.19 0.98
N THR A 144 -14.82 7.37 -0.35
CA THR A 144 -14.32 6.40 -1.32
C THR A 144 -12.85 6.62 -1.62
N ILE A 145 -12.05 5.56 -1.55
CA ILE A 145 -10.60 5.59 -1.77
C ILE A 145 -10.22 4.49 -2.76
N GLY A 146 -9.71 4.86 -3.93
CA GLY A 146 -9.20 3.93 -4.95
C GLY A 146 -7.68 3.85 -4.93
N GLN A 147 -7.12 2.98 -5.78
CA GLN A 147 -5.67 2.82 -5.93
C GLN A 147 -5.15 3.12 -7.34
N CYS A 148 -5.93 3.81 -8.15
CA CYS A 148 -5.51 4.24 -9.49
C CYS A 148 -5.91 5.69 -9.77
N VAL A 149 -5.15 6.34 -10.67
CA VAL A 149 -5.35 7.75 -11.08
C VAL A 149 -6.75 8.00 -11.64
N GLN A 150 -7.35 6.99 -12.27
CA GLN A 150 -8.66 7.14 -12.90
C GLN A 150 -9.79 7.23 -11.86
N PHE A 151 -9.58 6.71 -10.65
CA PHE A 151 -10.62 6.64 -9.63
C PHE A 151 -11.22 8.00 -9.28
N THR A 152 -10.39 8.99 -9.04
CA THR A 152 -10.85 10.37 -8.73
C THR A 152 -11.47 11.05 -9.94
N ARG A 153 -10.96 10.77 -11.15
CA ARG A 153 -11.53 11.32 -12.39
C ARG A 153 -12.92 10.74 -12.71
N LEU A 154 -13.17 9.50 -12.31
CA LEU A 154 -14.47 8.84 -12.43
C LEU A 154 -15.45 9.22 -11.32
N GLY A 155 -15.07 10.14 -10.42
CA GLY A 155 -15.93 10.69 -9.40
C GLY A 155 -15.73 10.11 -7.99
N GLY A 156 -14.73 9.26 -7.78
CA GLY A 156 -14.30 8.85 -6.44
C GLY A 156 -13.70 10.01 -5.66
N VAL A 157 -13.76 9.96 -4.33
CA VAL A 157 -13.32 11.06 -3.45
C VAL A 157 -11.81 11.14 -3.38
N SER A 158 -11.10 10.03 -3.21
CA SER A 158 -9.65 10.01 -3.10
C SER A 158 -9.04 8.85 -3.85
N ALA A 159 -7.78 8.98 -4.26
CA ALA A 159 -6.97 7.87 -4.75
C ALA A 159 -5.61 7.85 -4.04
N LEU A 160 -5.18 6.64 -3.69
CA LEU A 160 -3.88 6.33 -3.14
C LEU A 160 -3.04 5.68 -4.24
N ILE A 161 -2.09 6.43 -4.79
CA ILE A 161 -1.31 6.02 -5.95
C ILE A 161 0.11 5.72 -5.51
N ARG A 162 0.64 4.56 -5.91
CA ARG A 162 2.04 4.23 -5.70
C ARG A 162 2.85 4.59 -6.94
N GLU A 163 3.80 5.51 -6.77
CA GLU A 163 4.69 5.95 -7.82
C GLU A 163 6.12 6.07 -7.29
N GLY A 164 7.08 5.45 -7.96
CA GLY A 164 8.49 5.48 -7.55
C GLY A 164 8.73 4.97 -6.12
N GLY A 165 7.95 3.99 -5.65
CA GLY A 165 8.05 3.44 -4.30
C GLY A 165 7.42 4.31 -3.20
N ARG A 166 6.83 5.44 -3.55
CA ARG A 166 6.16 6.36 -2.63
C ARG A 166 4.66 6.40 -2.88
N TYR A 167 3.89 6.68 -1.84
CA TYR A 167 2.46 6.91 -1.98
C TYR A 167 2.17 8.39 -2.18
N GLN A 168 1.38 8.68 -3.21
CA GLN A 168 0.81 9.99 -3.49
C GLN A 168 -0.70 9.94 -3.31
N PHE A 169 -1.28 11.07 -2.93
CA PHE A 169 -2.72 11.18 -2.73
C PHE A 169 -3.31 12.11 -3.78
N GLN A 170 -4.42 11.67 -4.37
CA GLN A 170 -5.27 12.55 -5.14
C GLN A 170 -6.60 12.72 -4.40
N ILE A 171 -7.15 13.92 -4.43
CA ILE A 171 -8.45 14.24 -3.84
C ILE A 171 -9.29 14.97 -4.88
N ASN A 172 -10.49 14.43 -5.12
CA ASN A 172 -11.53 15.11 -5.86
C ASN A 172 -12.43 15.85 -4.87
N ARG A 173 -12.19 17.16 -4.76
CA ARG A 173 -12.91 18.02 -3.82
C ARG A 173 -14.42 18.07 -4.12
N GLU A 174 -14.79 18.15 -5.38
CA GLU A 174 -16.20 18.19 -5.79
C GLU A 174 -16.92 16.88 -5.42
N ALA A 175 -16.24 15.73 -5.54
CA ALA A 175 -16.79 14.45 -5.12
C ALA A 175 -16.98 14.38 -3.60
N ALA A 176 -16.02 14.90 -2.83
CA ALA A 176 -16.13 14.99 -1.37
C ALA A 176 -17.32 15.89 -0.96
N GLU A 177 -17.44 17.07 -1.58
CA GLU A 177 -18.55 18.02 -1.33
C GLU A 177 -19.92 17.42 -1.69
N ARG A 178 -20.02 16.70 -2.82
CA ARG A 178 -21.27 15.98 -3.19
C ARG A 178 -21.65 14.90 -2.18
N ALA A 179 -20.67 14.23 -1.57
CA ALA A 179 -20.87 13.26 -0.50
C ALA A 179 -21.11 13.93 0.87
N GLY A 180 -21.12 15.26 0.96
CA GLY A 180 -21.24 16.00 2.20
C GLY A 180 -20.04 15.92 3.11
N LEU A 181 -18.90 15.41 2.61
CA LEU A 181 -17.67 15.24 3.37
C LEU A 181 -16.86 16.54 3.39
N LYS A 182 -16.35 16.90 4.57
CA LYS A 182 -15.44 18.04 4.70
C LYS A 182 -13.99 17.53 4.86
N VAL A 183 -13.17 17.79 3.86
CA VAL A 183 -11.75 17.41 3.86
C VAL A 183 -10.94 18.53 4.49
N SER A 184 -10.10 18.20 5.47
CA SER A 184 -9.28 19.19 6.16
C SER A 184 -8.25 19.83 5.22
N SER A 185 -7.94 21.11 5.44
CA SER A 185 -6.89 21.83 4.70
C SER A 185 -5.50 21.18 4.85
N LYS A 186 -5.25 20.49 5.96
CA LYS A 186 -4.00 19.74 6.16
C LYS A 186 -3.87 18.60 5.13
N LEU A 187 -4.94 17.84 4.92
CA LEU A 187 -4.93 16.74 3.95
C LEU A 187 -4.87 17.27 2.51
N LEU A 188 -5.59 18.36 2.20
CA LEU A 188 -5.55 18.99 0.88
C LEU A 188 -4.16 19.52 0.50
N ARG A 189 -3.36 19.99 1.47
CA ARG A 189 -1.98 20.42 1.21
C ARG A 189 -1.02 19.29 0.87
N LEU A 190 -1.33 18.07 1.30
CA LEU A 190 -0.52 16.87 1.04
C LEU A 190 -0.96 16.13 -0.23
N ALA A 191 -2.09 16.50 -0.78
CA ALA A 191 -2.71 15.82 -1.91
C ALA A 191 -2.64 16.66 -3.19
N THR A 192 -2.62 15.99 -4.32
CA THR A 192 -2.94 16.59 -5.61
C THR A 192 -4.45 16.73 -5.72
N VAL A 193 -4.94 17.98 -5.74
CA VAL A 193 -6.39 18.23 -5.92
C VAL A 193 -6.73 18.10 -7.39
N VAL A 194 -7.69 17.24 -7.70
CA VAL A 194 -8.17 16.98 -9.06
C VAL A 194 -9.67 17.25 -9.18
N ARG A 195 -10.12 17.49 -10.40
CA ARG A 195 -11.54 17.62 -10.75
C ARG A 195 -12.02 16.37 -11.45
N ALA A 196 -13.31 16.05 -11.30
CA ALA A 196 -13.92 15.01 -12.10
C ALA A 196 -13.93 15.44 -13.59
N ASP A 197 -13.72 14.48 -14.47
CA ASP A 197 -13.88 14.66 -15.91
C ASP A 197 -15.16 13.92 -16.35
N PRO A 198 -16.30 14.62 -16.36
CA PRO A 198 -17.58 13.98 -16.65
C PRO A 198 -17.70 13.48 -18.09
N GLU A 199 -16.94 14.02 -19.03
CA GLU A 199 -16.95 13.54 -20.43
C GLU A 199 -16.22 12.22 -20.59
N ARG A 200 -15.12 12.04 -19.87
CA ARG A 200 -14.39 10.77 -19.84
C ARG A 200 -15.10 9.67 -19.04
N ALA A 201 -16.12 10.02 -18.28
CA ALA A 201 -16.92 9.04 -17.55
C ALA A 201 -18.00 8.37 -18.44
N ARG A 202 -18.29 8.91 -19.61
CA ARG A 202 -19.36 8.44 -20.53
C ARG A 202 -18.84 7.61 -21.70
N ASN A 203 -17.55 7.66 -21.98
CA ASN A 203 -16.85 6.86 -23.00
C ASN A 203 -16.00 5.79 -22.30
#